data_65863f29e2dc01f9ba2f7b6fe021d04e
#
_entry.id   65863f29e2dc01f9ba2f7b6fe021d04e
#
_cell.length_a   1.000
_cell.length_b   1.000
_cell.length_c   1.000
_cell.angle_alpha   90.00
_cell.angle_beta   90.00
_cell.angle_gamma   90.00
#
_symmetry.space_group_name_H-M   'P 1'
#
loop_
_entity.id
_entity.type
_entity.pdbx_description
1 polymer ?
#
loop_
_entity_poly.entity_id
_entity_poly.type
_entity_poly.pdbx_seq_one_letter_code
_entity_poly.pdbx_strand_id
1 'polypeptide(L)'
;MQSSISESVLNWYDKFGRKNLPWKVDDPYKIWISEIMLQQTQVQTVIPYYLKFIKKYPDIKSLSKASLDDLLLIWSGLGYYTRIKNIHTVSKIISSDYNGVFPESFDEILTLPGIGRTTASAISTFSGFSNRAILDGNVKRILIRFFNISDTYGKSKLDKILWEKSEFVTPSQRTSDFIQGLMDLGATVCKRTQPDCLMCPIKKCGCLYKPETRQKKDIKKTIKKISSLLTIIINQHNQIYLEKITTGKLWLGLFSSPIFNSQNSKYNWMLNNDLSHLNPQYESLFTHRVTNKIYHFNVHYYFLKNDKKVSLSTKNWYNLSDINVGLPRYLDKALTIYRSKHEKDNV
;
A
#
# COMPACT_ATOMS: atom_id res chain seq x y z
N MET A 1 24.71 -16.58 22.06
CA MET A 1 24.28 -16.20 20.68
C MET A 1 23.06 -15.31 20.70
N GLN A 2 21.94 -15.67 21.38
CA GLN A 2 20.73 -14.85 21.48
C GLN A 2 21.02 -13.47 22.08
N SER A 3 21.59 -13.40 23.28
CA SER A 3 21.94 -12.15 23.97
C SER A 3 22.83 -11.24 23.10
N SER A 4 23.83 -11.82 22.44
CA SER A 4 24.76 -11.07 21.57
C SER A 4 24.07 -10.43 20.35
N ILE A 5 23.05 -11.08 19.75
CA ILE A 5 22.30 -10.52 18.62
C ILE A 5 21.40 -9.40 19.12
N SER A 6 20.61 -9.64 20.16
CA SER A 6 19.65 -8.66 20.68
C SER A 6 20.34 -7.41 21.20
N GLU A 7 21.43 -7.55 21.96
CA GLU A 7 22.26 -6.42 22.42
C GLU A 7 22.86 -5.63 21.26
N SER A 8 23.40 -6.31 20.25
CA SER A 8 23.97 -5.63 19.08
C SER A 8 22.94 -4.85 18.28
N VAL A 9 21.72 -5.39 18.13
CA VAL A 9 20.61 -4.70 17.45
C VAL A 9 20.14 -3.50 18.29
N LEU A 10 19.95 -3.67 19.60
CA LEU A 10 19.52 -2.60 20.50
C LEU A 10 20.54 -1.46 20.58
N ASN A 11 21.83 -1.77 20.74
CA ASN A 11 22.91 -0.79 20.75
C ASN A 11 23.00 -0.02 19.42
N TRP A 12 22.75 -0.68 18.29
CA TRP A 12 22.67 -0.04 16.98
C TRP A 12 21.42 0.82 16.85
N TYR A 13 20.27 0.33 17.29
CA TYR A 13 19.01 1.04 17.27
C TYR A 13 19.06 2.33 18.12
N ASP A 14 19.73 2.26 19.28
CA ASP A 14 19.91 3.43 20.14
C ASP A 14 20.64 4.58 19.43
N LYS A 15 21.57 4.25 18.53
CA LYS A 15 22.38 5.25 17.81
C LYS A 15 21.80 5.64 16.45
N PHE A 16 21.23 4.70 15.72
CA PHE A 16 20.88 4.86 14.31
C PHE A 16 19.42 4.55 13.96
N GLY A 17 18.64 4.08 14.93
CA GLY A 17 17.24 3.73 14.73
C GLY A 17 16.35 4.94 14.44
N ARG A 18 15.29 4.73 13.66
CA ARG A 18 14.30 5.76 13.31
C ARG A 18 13.35 6.00 14.47
N LYS A 19 13.70 6.92 15.37
CA LYS A 19 12.92 7.20 16.59
C LYS A 19 11.78 8.20 16.38
N ASN A 20 11.87 9.05 15.35
CA ASN A 20 10.94 10.15 15.11
C ASN A 20 9.86 9.78 14.07
N LEU A 21 9.33 8.55 14.14
CA LEU A 21 8.22 8.16 13.27
C LEU A 21 6.91 8.64 13.88
N PRO A 22 5.97 9.22 13.08
CA PRO A 22 4.73 9.82 13.62
C PRO A 22 3.83 8.85 14.37
N TRP A 23 3.99 7.56 14.14
CA TRP A 23 3.21 6.48 14.79
C TRP A 23 3.93 5.83 15.98
N LYS A 24 5.07 6.39 16.41
CA LYS A 24 5.73 5.94 17.65
C LYS A 24 5.06 6.61 18.84
N VAL A 25 3.91 6.10 19.21
CA VAL A 25 2.99 6.60 20.24
C VAL A 25 2.41 5.44 21.04
N ASP A 26 1.86 5.70 22.21
CA ASP A 26 1.23 4.69 23.09
C ASP A 26 -0.29 4.53 22.80
N ASP A 27 -0.69 4.59 21.54
CA ASP A 27 -2.09 4.54 21.11
C ASP A 27 -2.27 3.37 20.14
N PRO A 28 -2.92 2.26 20.57
CA PRO A 28 -3.10 1.07 19.76
C PRO A 28 -3.81 1.31 18.43
N TYR A 29 -4.77 2.24 18.39
CA TYR A 29 -5.46 2.62 17.17
C TYR A 29 -4.47 3.22 16.16
N LYS A 30 -3.65 4.15 16.59
CA LYS A 30 -2.68 4.85 15.73
C LYS A 30 -1.57 3.90 15.26
N ILE A 31 -1.12 3.00 16.14
CA ILE A 31 -0.17 1.93 15.81
C ILE A 31 -0.79 1.00 14.76
N TRP A 32 -2.01 0.52 14.96
CA TRP A 32 -2.71 -0.33 14.00
C TRP A 32 -2.81 0.31 12.62
N ILE A 33 -3.25 1.57 12.52
CA ILE A 33 -3.34 2.28 11.23
C ILE A 33 -1.99 2.33 10.54
N SER A 34 -0.91 2.63 11.26
CA SER A 34 0.44 2.68 10.69
C SER A 34 0.90 1.32 10.18
N GLU A 35 0.70 0.26 10.96
CA GLU A 35 1.08 -1.11 10.59
C GLU A 35 0.37 -1.59 9.31
N ILE A 36 -0.93 -1.26 9.17
CA ILE A 36 -1.65 -1.57 7.94
C ILE A 36 -1.15 -0.71 6.76
N MET A 37 -0.88 0.57 6.96
CA MET A 37 -0.35 1.44 5.91
C MET A 37 1.04 1.00 5.42
N LEU A 38 1.89 0.50 6.33
CA LEU A 38 3.24 0.04 6.04
C LEU A 38 3.29 -1.32 5.31
N GLN A 39 2.20 -2.09 5.28
CA GLN A 39 2.15 -3.33 4.50
C GLN A 39 2.49 -3.06 3.03
N GLN A 40 3.65 -3.54 2.57
CA GLN A 40 4.17 -3.39 1.20
C GLN A 40 4.31 -1.92 0.73
N THR A 41 4.40 -0.96 1.64
CA THR A 41 4.59 0.47 1.33
C THR A 41 5.79 1.02 2.11
N GLN A 42 6.57 1.89 1.50
CA GLN A 42 7.75 2.49 2.12
C GLN A 42 7.34 3.57 3.14
N VAL A 43 8.12 3.69 4.21
CA VAL A 43 7.91 4.67 5.31
C VAL A 43 7.70 6.09 4.78
N GLN A 44 8.59 6.57 3.89
CA GLN A 44 8.50 7.93 3.34
C GLN A 44 7.19 8.20 2.59
N THR A 45 6.64 7.16 1.95
CA THR A 45 5.33 7.26 1.29
C THR A 45 4.19 7.28 2.31
N VAL A 46 4.31 6.53 3.41
CA VAL A 46 3.25 6.40 4.42
C VAL A 46 3.09 7.66 5.27
N ILE A 47 4.18 8.34 5.63
CA ILE A 47 4.15 9.50 6.55
C ILE A 47 3.06 10.52 6.19
N PRO A 48 3.01 11.09 4.97
CA PRO A 48 1.99 12.11 4.65
C PRO A 48 0.57 11.56 4.66
N TYR A 49 0.36 10.30 4.25
CA TYR A 49 -0.95 9.65 4.31
C TYR A 49 -1.41 9.41 5.74
N TYR A 50 -0.52 8.93 6.59
CA TYR A 50 -0.81 8.69 8.00
C TYR A 50 -1.21 9.97 8.73
N LEU A 51 -0.43 11.04 8.59
CA LEU A 51 -0.71 12.33 9.22
C LEU A 51 -2.07 12.89 8.77
N LYS A 52 -2.36 12.84 7.47
CA LYS A 52 -3.66 13.26 6.91
C LYS A 52 -4.80 12.38 7.44
N PHE A 53 -4.58 11.06 7.53
CA PHE A 53 -5.58 10.10 7.97
C PHE A 53 -5.94 10.30 9.45
N ILE A 54 -4.93 10.35 10.34
CA ILE A 54 -5.14 10.54 11.79
C ILE A 54 -5.74 11.91 12.10
N LYS A 55 -5.39 12.95 11.33
CA LYS A 55 -6.03 14.28 11.47
C LYS A 55 -7.54 14.22 11.16
N LYS A 56 -7.96 13.47 10.13
CA LYS A 56 -9.37 13.35 9.73
C LYS A 56 -10.14 12.35 10.60
N TYR A 57 -9.48 11.27 11.00
CA TYR A 57 -10.05 10.18 11.80
C TYR A 57 -9.14 9.93 13.02
N PRO A 58 -9.29 10.74 14.09
CA PRO A 58 -8.38 10.68 15.24
C PRO A 58 -8.57 9.44 16.11
N ASP A 59 -9.73 8.77 16.01
CA ASP A 59 -10.13 7.62 16.83
C ASP A 59 -11.01 6.63 16.05
N ILE A 60 -11.26 5.46 16.67
CA ILE A 60 -12.10 4.39 16.11
C ILE A 60 -13.53 4.87 15.89
N LYS A 61 -14.07 5.72 16.78
CA LYS A 61 -15.46 6.18 16.72
C LYS A 61 -15.68 7.06 15.47
N SER A 62 -14.77 7.95 15.16
CA SER A 62 -14.82 8.78 13.96
C SER A 62 -14.63 7.94 12.68
N LEU A 63 -13.70 6.97 12.73
CA LEU A 63 -13.40 6.08 11.62
C LEU A 63 -14.57 5.13 11.29
N SER A 64 -15.22 4.55 12.30
CA SER A 64 -16.34 3.61 12.11
C SER A 64 -17.57 4.24 11.45
N LYS A 65 -17.74 5.56 11.63
CA LYS A 65 -18.82 6.36 11.03
C LYS A 65 -18.50 6.86 9.61
N ALA A 66 -17.26 6.77 9.18
CA ALA A 66 -16.85 7.24 7.87
C ALA A 66 -17.52 6.44 6.75
N SER A 67 -17.81 7.07 5.62
CA SER A 67 -18.19 6.37 4.40
C SER A 67 -16.98 5.66 3.78
N LEU A 68 -17.22 4.54 3.09
CA LEU A 68 -16.12 3.86 2.38
C LEU A 68 -15.53 4.76 1.28
N ASP A 69 -16.34 5.61 0.66
CA ASP A 69 -15.91 6.52 -0.42
C ASP A 69 -14.97 7.60 0.12
N ASP A 70 -15.26 8.17 1.30
CA ASP A 70 -14.35 9.09 2.00
C ASP A 70 -13.02 8.45 2.36
N LEU A 71 -13.06 7.19 2.79
CA LEU A 71 -11.87 6.43 3.12
C LEU A 71 -11.04 6.10 1.87
N LEU A 72 -11.68 5.75 0.76
CA LEU A 72 -11.02 5.52 -0.51
C LEU A 72 -10.40 6.81 -1.07
N LEU A 73 -11.06 7.95 -0.88
CA LEU A 73 -10.54 9.27 -1.26
C LEU A 73 -9.22 9.58 -0.52
N ILE A 74 -9.21 9.48 0.81
CA ILE A 74 -8.02 9.79 1.62
C ILE A 74 -6.88 8.79 1.38
N TRP A 75 -7.21 7.54 0.95
CA TRP A 75 -6.25 6.47 0.64
C TRP A 75 -5.77 6.50 -0.81
N SER A 76 -6.36 7.37 -1.65
CA SER A 76 -6.04 7.45 -3.08
C SER A 76 -4.54 7.61 -3.31
N GLY A 77 -3.97 6.78 -4.19
CA GLY A 77 -2.52 6.77 -4.47
C GLY A 77 -1.66 5.84 -3.58
N LEU A 78 -2.12 5.42 -2.39
CA LEU A 78 -1.35 4.52 -1.51
C LEU A 78 -1.34 3.06 -2.02
N GLY A 79 -2.38 2.67 -2.78
CA GLY A 79 -2.51 1.33 -3.35
C GLY A 79 -2.98 0.27 -2.35
N TYR A 80 -3.11 -0.99 -2.84
CA TYR A 80 -3.59 -2.12 -2.02
C TYR A 80 -4.89 -1.80 -1.28
N TYR A 81 -5.91 -1.36 -2.00
CA TYR A 81 -7.17 -0.81 -1.46
C TYR A 81 -7.97 -1.78 -0.58
N THR A 82 -7.68 -3.08 -0.62
CA THR A 82 -8.22 -4.05 0.33
C THR A 82 -7.85 -3.69 1.76
N ARG A 83 -6.69 -3.05 2.00
CA ARG A 83 -6.26 -2.62 3.32
C ARG A 83 -7.22 -1.61 3.96
N ILE A 84 -7.58 -0.56 3.22
CA ILE A 84 -8.52 0.44 3.76
C ILE A 84 -9.94 -0.11 3.94
N LYS A 85 -10.36 -1.06 3.09
CA LYS A 85 -11.63 -1.77 3.28
C LYS A 85 -11.62 -2.60 4.57
N ASN A 86 -10.51 -3.32 4.82
CA ASN A 86 -10.32 -4.05 6.07
C ASN A 86 -10.30 -3.11 7.28
N ILE A 87 -9.59 -1.98 7.20
CA ILE A 87 -9.60 -0.94 8.24
C ILE A 87 -11.04 -0.50 8.55
N HIS A 88 -11.85 -0.22 7.52
CA HIS A 88 -13.25 0.17 7.71
C HIS A 88 -14.08 -0.93 8.38
N THR A 89 -13.93 -2.19 7.94
CA THR A 89 -14.63 -3.33 8.55
C THR A 89 -14.21 -3.51 10.01
N VAL A 90 -12.89 -3.50 10.29
CA VAL A 90 -12.35 -3.64 11.65
C VAL A 90 -12.78 -2.50 12.56
N SER A 91 -12.82 -1.26 12.08
CA SER A 91 -13.27 -0.13 12.89
C SER A 91 -14.73 -0.28 13.35
N LYS A 92 -15.59 -0.87 12.50
CA LYS A 92 -16.98 -1.18 12.85
C LYS A 92 -17.07 -2.30 13.89
N ILE A 93 -16.29 -3.38 13.70
CA ILE A 93 -16.19 -4.48 14.67
C ILE A 93 -15.73 -3.95 16.03
N ILE A 94 -14.66 -3.15 16.07
CA ILE A 94 -14.16 -2.61 17.34
C ILE A 94 -15.20 -1.66 17.97
N SER A 95 -15.90 -0.87 17.16
CA SER A 95 -16.94 0.02 17.66
C SER A 95 -18.15 -0.73 18.25
N SER A 96 -18.57 -1.85 17.64
CA SER A 96 -19.74 -2.63 18.07
C SER A 96 -19.42 -3.64 19.18
N ASP A 97 -18.36 -4.43 18.98
CA ASP A 97 -18.10 -5.61 19.80
C ASP A 97 -17.15 -5.30 20.98
N TYR A 98 -16.38 -4.24 20.89
CA TYR A 98 -15.39 -3.80 21.89
C TYR A 98 -15.64 -2.37 22.41
N ASN A 99 -16.85 -1.83 22.25
CA ASN A 99 -17.24 -0.49 22.71
C ASN A 99 -16.29 0.64 22.25
N GLY A 100 -15.62 0.47 21.11
CA GLY A 100 -14.65 1.43 20.57
C GLY A 100 -13.26 1.37 21.20
N VAL A 101 -13.01 0.42 22.10
CA VAL A 101 -11.68 0.18 22.71
C VAL A 101 -10.97 -0.90 21.91
N PHE A 102 -9.71 -0.65 21.53
CA PHE A 102 -8.91 -1.61 20.78
C PHE A 102 -8.62 -2.86 21.65
N PRO A 103 -8.85 -4.10 21.16
CA PRO A 103 -8.61 -5.30 21.97
C PRO A 103 -7.13 -5.44 22.34
N GLU A 104 -6.83 -5.89 23.55
CA GLU A 104 -5.46 -6.07 24.05
C GLU A 104 -4.94 -7.49 23.85
N SER A 105 -5.87 -8.46 23.79
CA SER A 105 -5.53 -9.87 23.57
C SER A 105 -5.00 -10.09 22.16
N PHE A 106 -3.83 -10.72 22.06
CA PHE A 106 -3.25 -11.10 20.78
C PHE A 106 -4.19 -11.96 19.93
N ASP A 107 -4.88 -12.89 20.57
CA ASP A 107 -5.77 -13.81 19.87
C ASP A 107 -7.00 -13.08 19.32
N GLU A 108 -7.55 -12.12 20.05
CA GLU A 108 -8.61 -11.25 19.55
C GLU A 108 -8.13 -10.37 18.39
N ILE A 109 -6.96 -9.72 18.52
CA ILE A 109 -6.36 -8.93 17.44
C ILE A 109 -6.15 -9.78 16.19
N LEU A 110 -5.74 -11.02 16.33
CA LEU A 110 -5.49 -11.95 15.22
C LEU A 110 -6.78 -12.34 14.47
N THR A 111 -7.95 -12.29 15.11
CA THR A 111 -9.25 -12.58 14.46
C THR A 111 -9.71 -11.47 13.53
N LEU A 112 -9.17 -10.24 13.69
CA LEU A 112 -9.62 -9.07 12.95
C LEU A 112 -9.26 -9.17 11.45
N PRO A 113 -10.18 -8.83 10.53
CA PRO A 113 -9.97 -8.93 9.10
C PRO A 113 -8.72 -8.18 8.61
N GLY A 114 -7.85 -8.88 7.86
CA GLY A 114 -6.63 -8.30 7.29
C GLY A 114 -5.45 -8.18 8.25
N ILE A 115 -5.59 -8.67 9.48
CA ILE A 115 -4.52 -8.74 10.47
C ILE A 115 -4.00 -10.17 10.55
N GLY A 116 -2.79 -10.39 10.05
CA GLY A 116 -2.09 -11.67 10.17
C GLY A 116 -1.15 -11.67 11.39
N ARG A 117 -0.57 -12.84 11.72
CA ARG A 117 0.30 -13.06 12.88
C ARG A 117 1.37 -11.96 13.06
N THR A 118 2.09 -11.58 11.99
CA THR A 118 3.11 -10.52 12.05
C THR A 118 2.53 -9.17 12.45
N THR A 119 1.38 -8.77 11.86
CA THR A 119 0.72 -7.50 12.17
C THR A 119 0.14 -7.50 13.58
N ALA A 120 -0.50 -8.60 14.00
CA ALA A 120 -1.01 -8.76 15.37
C ALA A 120 0.13 -8.68 16.40
N SER A 121 1.26 -9.36 16.14
CA SER A 121 2.45 -9.29 16.99
C SER A 121 3.03 -7.88 17.09
N ALA A 122 3.12 -7.16 15.97
CA ALA A 122 3.61 -5.78 15.95
C ALA A 122 2.71 -4.85 16.76
N ILE A 123 1.38 -4.91 16.52
CA ILE A 123 0.41 -4.12 17.28
C ILE A 123 0.53 -4.41 18.78
N SER A 124 0.45 -5.69 19.18
CA SER A 124 0.56 -6.09 20.59
C SER A 124 1.85 -5.60 21.24
N THR A 125 2.98 -5.70 20.54
CA THR A 125 4.28 -5.34 21.11
C THR A 125 4.47 -3.83 21.18
N PHE A 126 4.08 -3.09 20.12
CA PHE A 126 4.20 -1.63 20.12
C PHE A 126 3.20 -0.95 21.04
N SER A 127 2.05 -1.56 21.30
CA SER A 127 1.06 -1.08 22.27
C SER A 127 1.36 -1.50 23.73
N GLY A 128 2.43 -2.25 23.95
CA GLY A 128 2.80 -2.71 25.29
C GLY A 128 1.94 -3.84 25.86
N PHE A 129 1.03 -4.43 25.07
CA PHE A 129 0.16 -5.52 25.53
C PHE A 129 0.88 -6.83 25.75
N SER A 130 1.90 -7.14 24.93
CA SER A 130 2.71 -8.35 25.05
C SER A 130 4.03 -8.24 24.29
N ASN A 131 5.03 -9.01 24.74
CA ASN A 131 6.34 -9.10 24.09
C ASN A 131 6.34 -10.22 23.05
N ARG A 132 6.19 -9.88 21.77
CA ARG A 132 6.11 -10.86 20.68
C ARG A 132 7.13 -10.60 19.58
N ALA A 133 7.65 -11.68 19.03
CA ALA A 133 8.46 -11.64 17.83
C ALA A 133 7.63 -11.25 16.60
N ILE A 134 8.28 -10.67 15.59
CA ILE A 134 7.67 -10.37 14.29
C ILE A 134 8.40 -11.09 13.16
N LEU A 135 7.71 -11.29 12.04
CA LEU A 135 8.30 -11.92 10.87
C LEU A 135 7.85 -11.22 9.57
N ASP A 136 8.21 -9.92 9.43
CA ASP A 136 8.00 -9.17 8.21
C ASP A 136 9.03 -9.50 7.12
N GLY A 137 8.94 -8.89 5.95
CA GLY A 137 9.87 -9.13 4.85
C GLY A 137 11.32 -8.73 5.14
N ASN A 138 11.55 -7.76 6.03
CA ASN A 138 12.89 -7.34 6.45
C ASN A 138 13.51 -8.37 7.43
N VAL A 139 12.74 -8.74 8.45
CA VAL A 139 13.15 -9.73 9.45
C VAL A 139 13.40 -11.08 8.79
N LYS A 140 12.49 -11.57 7.92
CA LYS A 140 12.70 -12.80 7.13
C LYS A 140 14.04 -12.77 6.40
N ARG A 141 14.35 -11.69 5.71
CA ARG A 141 15.62 -11.54 4.98
C ARG A 141 16.85 -11.59 5.89
N ILE A 142 16.78 -10.89 7.03
CA ILE A 142 17.85 -10.89 8.03
C ILE A 142 18.08 -12.30 8.55
N LEU A 143 17.03 -13.00 8.99
CA LEU A 143 17.11 -14.34 9.55
C LEU A 143 17.64 -15.38 8.54
N ILE A 144 17.13 -15.34 7.29
CA ILE A 144 17.62 -16.20 6.20
C ILE A 144 19.12 -16.00 6.00
N ARG A 145 19.60 -14.77 5.99
CA ARG A 145 21.00 -14.44 5.79
C ARG A 145 21.84 -14.81 7.02
N PHE A 146 21.38 -14.44 8.21
CA PHE A 146 22.10 -14.62 9.44
C PHE A 146 22.36 -16.12 9.73
N PHE A 147 21.31 -16.94 9.62
CA PHE A 147 21.38 -18.39 9.88
C PHE A 147 21.71 -19.23 8.64
N ASN A 148 21.94 -18.59 7.48
CA ASN A 148 22.16 -19.27 6.20
C ASN A 148 21.06 -20.31 5.87
N ILE A 149 19.79 -19.94 6.11
CA ILE A 149 18.65 -20.83 5.88
C ILE A 149 18.45 -20.99 4.37
N SER A 150 18.37 -22.27 3.93
CA SER A 150 18.14 -22.58 2.51
C SER A 150 16.77 -22.12 2.05
N ASP A 151 16.72 -21.53 0.85
CA ASP A 151 15.47 -21.16 0.16
C ASP A 151 14.82 -22.33 -0.59
N THR A 152 15.40 -23.54 -0.49
CA THR A 152 14.87 -24.77 -1.11
C THR A 152 13.70 -25.37 -0.35
N TYR A 153 13.46 -24.95 0.88
CA TYR A 153 12.28 -25.40 1.64
C TYR A 153 10.99 -24.89 1.03
N GLY A 154 9.94 -25.72 1.07
CA GLY A 154 8.58 -25.27 0.74
C GLY A 154 8.14 -24.13 1.68
N LYS A 155 7.26 -23.25 1.19
CA LYS A 155 6.88 -22.02 1.90
C LYS A 155 6.44 -22.22 3.36
N SER A 156 5.62 -23.24 3.64
CA SER A 156 5.11 -23.53 4.99
C SER A 156 6.23 -23.92 5.94
N LYS A 157 7.14 -24.82 5.50
CA LYS A 157 8.30 -25.27 6.31
C LYS A 157 9.27 -24.11 6.56
N LEU A 158 9.54 -23.30 5.54
CA LEU A 158 10.39 -22.12 5.67
C LEU A 158 9.81 -21.10 6.66
N ASP A 159 8.50 -20.82 6.56
CA ASP A 159 7.84 -19.90 7.47
C ASP A 159 7.90 -20.42 8.93
N LYS A 160 7.71 -21.72 9.17
CA LYS A 160 7.84 -22.32 10.51
C LYS A 160 9.25 -22.11 11.09
N ILE A 161 10.28 -22.48 10.32
CA ILE A 161 11.68 -22.30 10.74
C ILE A 161 11.98 -20.82 11.05
N LEU A 162 11.50 -19.91 10.21
CA LEU A 162 11.76 -18.48 10.39
C LEU A 162 11.05 -17.91 11.62
N TRP A 163 9.85 -18.38 11.94
CA TRP A 163 9.15 -18.01 13.19
C TRP A 163 9.92 -18.49 14.41
N GLU A 164 10.36 -19.76 14.44
CA GLU A 164 11.19 -20.31 15.53
C GLU A 164 12.49 -19.48 15.71
N LYS A 165 13.13 -19.08 14.62
CA LYS A 165 14.34 -18.23 14.69
C LYS A 165 14.03 -16.81 15.13
N SER A 166 12.90 -16.25 14.71
CA SER A 166 12.46 -14.90 15.15
C SER A 166 12.18 -14.87 16.64
N GLU A 167 11.46 -15.87 17.14
CA GLU A 167 11.18 -16.03 18.58
C GLU A 167 12.48 -16.23 19.37
N PHE A 168 13.39 -17.07 18.88
CA PHE A 168 14.70 -17.32 19.51
C PHE A 168 15.54 -16.05 19.67
N VAL A 169 15.58 -15.15 18.69
CA VAL A 169 16.41 -13.92 18.77
C VAL A 169 15.74 -12.77 19.50
N THR A 170 14.43 -12.84 19.71
CA THR A 170 13.66 -11.77 20.35
C THR A 170 13.88 -11.78 21.87
N PRO A 171 14.39 -10.67 22.47
CA PRO A 171 14.57 -10.57 23.90
C PRO A 171 13.24 -10.33 24.63
N SER A 172 13.18 -10.66 25.92
CA SER A 172 12.05 -10.37 26.78
C SER A 172 11.98 -8.92 27.25
N GLN A 173 13.12 -8.21 27.24
CA GLN A 173 13.21 -6.79 27.60
C GLN A 173 13.44 -5.94 26.36
N ARG A 174 12.87 -4.73 26.33
CA ARG A 174 12.98 -3.81 25.19
C ARG A 174 12.55 -4.43 23.86
N THR A 175 11.58 -5.34 23.88
CA THR A 175 11.12 -6.07 22.70
C THR A 175 10.66 -5.13 21.60
N SER A 176 9.92 -4.08 21.94
CA SER A 176 9.46 -3.05 21.01
C SER A 176 10.64 -2.38 20.26
N ASP A 177 11.67 -1.95 20.99
CA ASP A 177 12.88 -1.35 20.40
C ASP A 177 13.63 -2.36 19.52
N PHE A 178 13.71 -3.62 19.96
CA PHE A 178 14.39 -4.67 19.23
C PHE A 178 13.71 -4.99 17.88
N ILE A 179 12.40 -5.18 17.86
CA ILE A 179 11.67 -5.48 16.62
C ILE A 179 11.70 -4.28 15.66
N GLN A 180 11.59 -3.04 16.18
CA GLN A 180 11.79 -1.84 15.38
C GLN A 180 13.22 -1.78 14.83
N GLY A 181 14.22 -2.08 15.65
CA GLY A 181 15.62 -2.13 15.25
C GLY A 181 15.89 -3.15 14.14
N LEU A 182 15.29 -4.34 14.21
CA LEU A 182 15.39 -5.34 13.13
C LEU A 182 14.75 -4.85 11.82
N MET A 183 13.57 -4.23 11.89
CA MET A 183 12.94 -3.66 10.70
C MET A 183 13.79 -2.54 10.09
N ASP A 184 14.34 -1.66 10.92
CA ASP A 184 15.21 -0.57 10.50
C ASP A 184 16.51 -1.10 9.89
N LEU A 185 17.15 -2.07 10.54
CA LEU A 185 18.35 -2.75 10.04
C LEU A 185 18.10 -3.36 8.65
N GLY A 186 16.95 -4.02 8.49
CA GLY A 186 16.54 -4.56 7.19
C GLY A 186 16.31 -3.50 6.14
N ALA A 187 15.74 -2.36 6.49
CA ALA A 187 15.43 -1.28 5.56
C ALA A 187 16.69 -0.50 5.14
N THR A 188 17.66 -0.31 6.03
CA THR A 188 18.77 0.63 5.83
C THR A 188 20.13 -0.04 5.59
N VAL A 189 20.43 -1.15 6.26
CA VAL A 189 21.72 -1.84 6.22
C VAL A 189 21.63 -3.17 5.49
N CYS A 190 20.83 -4.13 6.00
CA CYS A 190 20.67 -5.44 5.39
C CYS A 190 19.68 -5.38 4.20
N LYS A 191 19.92 -4.49 3.24
CA LYS A 191 19.05 -4.24 2.08
C LYS A 191 18.87 -5.47 1.20
N ARG A 192 17.80 -5.49 0.39
CA ARG A 192 17.51 -6.58 -0.54
C ARG A 192 18.63 -6.77 -1.56
N THR A 193 19.07 -5.67 -2.14
CA THR A 193 20.22 -5.58 -3.04
C THR A 193 21.32 -4.79 -2.35
N GLN A 194 22.58 -5.16 -2.53
CA GLN A 194 23.76 -4.46 -1.97
C GLN A 194 23.65 -4.22 -0.45
N PRO A 195 23.60 -5.27 0.40
CA PRO A 195 23.63 -5.09 1.83
C PRO A 195 24.98 -4.52 2.28
N ASP A 196 24.94 -3.57 3.20
CA ASP A 196 26.14 -2.99 3.80
C ASP A 196 26.58 -3.86 5.00
N CYS A 197 27.33 -4.92 4.70
CA CYS A 197 27.77 -5.86 5.70
C CYS A 197 28.89 -5.31 6.62
N LEU A 198 29.58 -4.25 6.20
CA LEU A 198 30.63 -3.61 7.02
C LEU A 198 30.00 -2.82 8.17
N MET A 199 28.88 -2.16 7.90
CA MET A 199 28.15 -1.39 8.92
C MET A 199 27.14 -2.23 9.71
N CYS A 200 27.03 -3.54 9.43
CA CYS A 200 26.01 -4.39 10.03
C CYS A 200 26.37 -4.79 11.47
N PRO A 201 25.57 -4.41 12.49
CA PRO A 201 25.88 -4.68 13.90
C PRO A 201 25.94 -6.19 14.23
N ILE A 202 25.14 -7.00 13.54
CA ILE A 202 25.08 -8.46 13.78
C ILE A 202 26.09 -9.26 12.95
N LYS A 203 26.95 -8.62 12.16
CA LYS A 203 27.98 -9.31 11.38
C LYS A 203 28.95 -10.06 12.30
N LYS A 204 29.38 -9.40 13.37
CA LYS A 204 30.32 -9.96 14.38
C LYS A 204 29.64 -11.00 15.30
N CYS A 205 28.30 -11.08 15.30
CA CYS A 205 27.57 -12.08 16.08
C CYS A 205 27.49 -13.46 15.40
N GLY A 206 28.23 -13.67 14.29
CA GLY A 206 28.26 -14.95 13.57
C GLY A 206 27.33 -15.04 12.39
N CYS A 207 27.02 -13.89 11.73
CA CYS A 207 26.24 -13.90 10.50
C CYS A 207 26.94 -14.70 9.40
N LEU A 208 26.27 -15.74 8.91
CA LEU A 208 26.82 -16.69 7.93
C LEU A 208 26.69 -16.21 6.46
N TYR A 209 26.07 -15.05 6.24
CA TYR A 209 25.86 -14.52 4.88
C TYR A 209 27.18 -14.08 4.23
N LYS A 210 27.43 -14.62 3.03
CA LYS A 210 28.55 -14.23 2.15
C LYS A 210 27.97 -13.64 0.86
N PRO A 211 28.12 -12.33 0.59
CA PRO A 211 27.56 -11.70 -0.59
C PRO A 211 28.01 -12.33 -1.92
N GLU A 212 29.26 -12.80 -1.97
CA GLU A 212 29.90 -13.35 -3.16
C GLU A 212 29.30 -14.71 -3.57
N THR A 213 28.72 -15.47 -2.65
CA THR A 213 28.23 -16.84 -2.91
C THR A 213 26.80 -16.88 -3.40
N ARG A 214 26.06 -15.75 -3.39
CA ARG A 214 24.67 -15.72 -3.83
C ARG A 214 24.58 -15.70 -5.35
N GLN A 215 24.41 -16.85 -5.97
CA GLN A 215 23.92 -16.93 -7.33
C GLN A 215 22.57 -16.21 -7.39
N LYS A 216 22.46 -15.20 -8.25
CA LYS A 216 21.16 -14.58 -8.58
C LYS A 216 20.29 -15.66 -9.19
N LYS A 217 19.43 -16.30 -8.42
CA LYS A 217 18.28 -16.99 -9.02
C LYS A 217 17.38 -15.90 -9.61
N ASP A 218 17.57 -15.61 -10.87
CA ASP A 218 16.64 -14.80 -11.65
C ASP A 218 15.34 -15.60 -11.82
N ILE A 219 14.50 -15.58 -10.80
CA ILE A 219 13.10 -15.97 -10.98
C ILE A 219 12.50 -14.87 -11.85
N LYS A 220 12.55 -15.06 -13.16
CA LYS A 220 11.85 -14.22 -14.13
C LYS A 220 10.36 -14.34 -13.83
N LYS A 221 9.84 -13.48 -12.97
CA LYS A 221 8.39 -13.35 -12.82
C LYS A 221 7.84 -12.96 -14.18
N THR A 222 7.03 -13.80 -14.76
CA THR A 222 6.35 -13.49 -16.03
C THR A 222 5.52 -12.23 -15.82
N ILE A 223 5.93 -11.15 -16.49
CA ILE A 223 5.21 -9.87 -16.45
C ILE A 223 4.15 -9.92 -17.53
N LYS A 224 2.87 -9.85 -17.11
CA LYS A 224 1.75 -9.79 -18.06
C LYS A 224 1.60 -8.34 -18.55
N LYS A 225 1.73 -8.15 -19.87
CA LYS A 225 1.41 -6.87 -20.52
C LYS A 225 -0.06 -6.85 -20.91
N ILE A 226 -0.75 -5.75 -20.62
CA ILE A 226 -2.18 -5.55 -20.87
C ILE A 226 -2.33 -4.21 -21.58
N SER A 227 -2.89 -4.22 -22.78
CA SER A 227 -3.28 -3.00 -23.49
C SER A 227 -4.66 -2.57 -23.02
N SER A 228 -4.86 -1.27 -22.80
CA SER A 228 -6.12 -0.70 -22.35
C SER A 228 -6.35 0.67 -22.99
N LEU A 229 -7.59 0.92 -23.36
CA LEU A 229 -8.05 2.20 -23.90
C LEU A 229 -8.74 2.97 -22.77
N LEU A 230 -8.21 4.11 -22.38
CA LEU A 230 -8.79 4.98 -21.37
C LEU A 230 -9.48 6.16 -22.09
N THR A 231 -10.78 6.33 -21.86
CA THR A 231 -11.59 7.35 -22.53
C THR A 231 -11.91 8.46 -21.56
N ILE A 232 -11.22 9.60 -21.65
CA ILE A 232 -11.44 10.78 -20.82
C ILE A 232 -12.40 11.71 -21.54
N ILE A 233 -13.51 12.06 -20.89
CA ILE A 233 -14.52 12.97 -21.42
C ILE A 233 -14.62 14.17 -20.49
N ILE A 234 -14.45 15.36 -21.04
CA ILE A 234 -14.52 16.64 -20.32
C ILE A 234 -15.62 17.49 -20.98
N ASN A 235 -16.50 18.08 -20.18
CA ASN A 235 -17.56 18.94 -20.69
C ASN A 235 -17.15 20.44 -20.68
N GLN A 236 -18.01 21.30 -21.25
CA GLN A 236 -17.83 22.75 -21.33
C GLN A 236 -17.71 23.44 -19.94
N HIS A 237 -18.15 22.75 -18.86
CA HIS A 237 -18.11 23.28 -17.50
C HIS A 237 -16.82 22.81 -16.75
N ASN A 238 -15.81 22.34 -17.50
CA ASN A 238 -14.57 21.81 -16.96
C ASN A 238 -14.78 20.66 -15.95
N GLN A 239 -15.76 19.79 -16.25
CA GLN A 239 -16.05 18.60 -15.47
C GLN A 239 -15.64 17.35 -16.26
N ILE A 240 -15.08 16.37 -15.54
CA ILE A 240 -14.71 15.06 -16.07
C ILE A 240 -15.79 14.02 -15.76
N TYR A 241 -16.08 13.15 -16.71
CA TYR A 241 -16.97 12.02 -16.50
C TYR A 241 -16.23 10.83 -15.86
N LEU A 242 -16.74 10.37 -14.71
CA LEU A 242 -16.17 9.26 -13.94
C LEU A 242 -17.26 8.27 -13.54
N GLU A 243 -16.96 6.99 -13.65
CA GLU A 243 -17.82 5.88 -13.20
C GLU A 243 -17.18 5.14 -12.04
N LYS A 244 -17.99 4.66 -11.09
CA LYS A 244 -17.51 3.83 -9.99
C LYS A 244 -17.16 2.44 -10.52
N ILE A 245 -15.96 1.96 -10.24
CA ILE A 245 -15.52 0.61 -10.60
C ILE A 245 -16.21 -0.39 -9.67
N THR A 246 -17.19 -1.11 -10.20
CA THR A 246 -18.03 -2.05 -9.44
C THR A 246 -17.63 -3.52 -9.61
N THR A 247 -16.72 -3.82 -10.54
CA THR A 247 -16.30 -5.18 -10.87
C THR A 247 -14.79 -5.33 -10.88
N GLY A 248 -14.31 -6.57 -10.77
CA GLY A 248 -12.87 -6.86 -10.77
C GLY A 248 -12.21 -6.77 -9.40
N LYS A 249 -10.95 -7.24 -9.32
CA LYS A 249 -10.16 -7.26 -8.06
C LYS A 249 -9.30 -5.99 -7.87
N LEU A 250 -8.97 -5.30 -8.98
CA LEU A 250 -8.15 -4.09 -8.93
C LEU A 250 -9.05 -2.87 -8.97
N TRP A 251 -8.71 -1.86 -8.15
CA TRP A 251 -9.35 -0.55 -8.12
C TRP A 251 -10.84 -0.53 -7.77
N LEU A 252 -11.39 -1.67 -7.34
CA LEU A 252 -12.81 -1.80 -6.97
C LEU A 252 -13.22 -0.75 -5.94
N GLY A 253 -14.28 0.02 -6.26
CA GLY A 253 -14.83 1.09 -5.44
C GLY A 253 -14.22 2.48 -5.73
N LEU A 254 -13.14 2.56 -6.51
CA LEU A 254 -12.63 3.84 -7.00
C LEU A 254 -13.42 4.33 -8.21
N PHE A 255 -13.28 5.61 -8.50
CA PHE A 255 -13.88 6.23 -9.69
C PHE A 255 -12.85 6.37 -10.80
N SER A 256 -13.24 6.04 -12.02
CA SER A 256 -12.38 6.14 -13.20
C SER A 256 -13.18 6.59 -14.41
N SER A 257 -12.50 7.25 -15.34
CA SER A 257 -12.99 7.34 -16.71
C SER A 257 -13.10 5.94 -17.32
N PRO A 258 -14.02 5.69 -18.28
CA PRO A 258 -14.24 4.37 -18.88
C PRO A 258 -12.99 3.77 -19.49
N ILE A 259 -12.80 2.46 -19.23
CA ILE A 259 -11.66 1.68 -19.72
C ILE A 259 -12.16 0.51 -20.55
N PHE A 260 -11.49 0.27 -21.68
CA PHE A 260 -11.84 -0.79 -22.61
C PHE A 260 -10.60 -1.62 -22.97
N ASN A 261 -10.84 -2.91 -23.26
CA ASN A 261 -9.79 -3.84 -23.69
C ASN A 261 -9.69 -3.95 -25.22
N SER A 262 -10.63 -3.35 -25.96
CA SER A 262 -10.66 -3.34 -27.43
C SER A 262 -11.33 -2.09 -27.98
N GLN A 263 -11.03 -1.76 -29.25
CA GLN A 263 -11.69 -0.65 -29.95
C GLN A 263 -13.20 -0.90 -30.11
N ASN A 264 -13.61 -2.15 -30.36
CA ASN A 264 -15.03 -2.50 -30.51
C ASN A 264 -15.82 -2.26 -29.22
N SER A 265 -15.28 -2.65 -28.06
CA SER A 265 -15.96 -2.40 -26.77
C SER A 265 -16.07 -0.91 -26.46
N LYS A 266 -15.03 -0.13 -26.77
CA LYS A 266 -15.07 1.32 -26.68
C LYS A 266 -16.12 1.92 -27.62
N TYR A 267 -16.13 1.52 -28.90
CA TYR A 267 -17.08 2.03 -29.89
C TYR A 267 -18.53 1.75 -29.48
N ASN A 268 -18.85 0.52 -29.06
CA ASN A 268 -20.18 0.15 -28.58
C ASN A 268 -20.61 0.98 -27.36
N TRP A 269 -19.70 1.22 -26.42
CA TRP A 269 -19.99 2.09 -25.28
C TRP A 269 -20.24 3.54 -25.71
N MET A 270 -19.44 4.08 -26.62
CA MET A 270 -19.65 5.42 -27.17
C MET A 270 -20.97 5.54 -27.92
N LEU A 271 -21.34 4.51 -28.70
CA LEU A 271 -22.62 4.46 -29.42
C LEU A 271 -23.81 4.49 -28.45
N ASN A 272 -23.77 3.65 -27.40
CA ASN A 272 -24.84 3.58 -26.40
C ASN A 272 -24.99 4.84 -25.55
N ASN A 273 -24.01 5.75 -25.57
CA ASN A 273 -24.03 7.02 -24.84
C ASN A 273 -24.11 8.24 -25.77
N ASP A 274 -24.46 8.04 -27.03
CA ASP A 274 -24.60 9.09 -28.07
C ASP A 274 -23.30 9.87 -28.32
N LEU A 275 -22.15 9.23 -28.15
CA LEU A 275 -20.81 9.82 -28.29
C LEU A 275 -20.05 9.37 -29.55
N SER A 276 -20.63 8.47 -30.37
CA SER A 276 -19.95 7.84 -31.51
C SER A 276 -19.54 8.85 -32.62
N HIS A 277 -20.16 10.02 -32.64
CA HIS A 277 -19.83 11.11 -33.56
C HIS A 277 -18.61 11.93 -33.15
N LEU A 278 -18.07 11.72 -31.93
CA LEU A 278 -16.93 12.46 -31.43
C LEU A 278 -15.61 11.82 -31.87
N ASN A 279 -14.66 12.69 -32.25
CA ASN A 279 -13.27 12.32 -32.44
C ASN A 279 -12.43 12.78 -31.24
N PRO A 280 -11.39 12.03 -30.85
CA PRO A 280 -10.50 12.50 -29.79
C PRO A 280 -9.74 13.73 -30.25
N GLN A 281 -9.75 14.79 -29.43
CA GLN A 281 -8.99 16.00 -29.69
C GLN A 281 -7.52 15.87 -29.29
N TYR A 282 -7.24 14.93 -28.42
CA TYR A 282 -5.88 14.63 -27.97
C TYR A 282 -5.73 13.16 -27.62
N GLU A 283 -4.52 12.61 -27.81
CA GLU A 283 -4.16 11.25 -27.41
C GLU A 283 -2.85 11.25 -26.64
N SER A 284 -2.70 10.33 -25.70
CA SER A 284 -1.45 10.09 -24.99
C SER A 284 -1.22 8.61 -24.69
N LEU A 285 0.05 8.22 -24.56
CA LEU A 285 0.47 6.86 -24.25
C LEU A 285 1.29 6.85 -22.98
N PHE A 286 0.99 5.93 -22.07
CA PHE A 286 1.85 5.67 -20.94
C PHE A 286 1.70 4.25 -20.40
N THR A 287 2.64 3.84 -19.55
CA THR A 287 2.59 2.57 -18.84
C THR A 287 2.34 2.76 -17.36
N HIS A 288 1.59 1.83 -16.78
CA HIS A 288 1.33 1.74 -15.35
C HIS A 288 1.54 0.32 -14.84
N ARG A 289 2.46 0.16 -13.86
CA ARG A 289 2.78 -1.15 -13.31
C ARG A 289 1.99 -1.42 -12.03
N VAL A 290 1.34 -2.59 -11.99
CA VAL A 290 0.64 -3.08 -10.79
C VAL A 290 1.10 -4.51 -10.54
N THR A 291 1.85 -4.74 -9.48
CA THR A 291 2.44 -6.04 -9.11
C THR A 291 3.21 -6.70 -10.27
N ASN A 292 2.68 -7.76 -10.86
CA ASN A 292 3.25 -8.50 -12.00
C ASN A 292 2.61 -8.18 -13.36
N LYS A 293 1.83 -7.08 -13.43
CA LYS A 293 1.17 -6.62 -14.66
C LYS A 293 1.70 -5.24 -15.04
N ILE A 294 1.88 -5.00 -16.33
CA ILE A 294 2.12 -3.68 -16.91
C ILE A 294 0.94 -3.36 -17.82
N TYR A 295 0.22 -2.31 -17.47
CA TYR A 295 -0.84 -1.76 -18.30
C TYR A 295 -0.23 -0.74 -19.25
N HIS A 296 -0.50 -0.90 -20.54
CA HIS A 296 -0.20 0.07 -21.58
C HIS A 296 -1.50 0.81 -21.87
N PHE A 297 -1.60 2.03 -21.38
CA PHE A 297 -2.76 2.88 -21.60
C PHE A 297 -2.58 3.70 -22.87
N ASN A 298 -3.51 3.56 -23.81
CA ASN A 298 -3.78 4.54 -24.85
C ASN A 298 -4.95 5.40 -24.36
N VAL A 299 -4.73 6.69 -24.16
CA VAL A 299 -5.69 7.60 -23.57
C VAL A 299 -6.23 8.54 -24.66
N HIS A 300 -7.54 8.53 -24.83
CA HIS A 300 -8.24 9.39 -25.77
C HIS A 300 -9.02 10.44 -24.99
N TYR A 301 -8.82 11.72 -25.29
CA TYR A 301 -9.47 12.86 -24.63
C TYR A 301 -10.53 13.45 -25.55
N TYR A 302 -11.75 13.57 -25.05
CA TYR A 302 -12.93 14.10 -25.75
C TYR A 302 -13.47 15.30 -25.00
N PHE A 303 -13.80 16.36 -25.77
CA PHE A 303 -14.38 17.57 -25.22
C PHE A 303 -15.82 17.70 -25.71
N LEU A 304 -16.76 17.77 -24.78
CA LEU A 304 -18.18 17.98 -25.07
C LEU A 304 -18.51 19.45 -25.03
N LYS A 305 -18.92 20.01 -26.19
CA LYS A 305 -19.45 21.38 -26.30
C LYS A 305 -20.89 21.48 -25.83
N ASN A 306 -21.63 20.36 -25.82
CA ASN A 306 -23.02 20.30 -25.38
C ASN A 306 -23.31 18.96 -24.75
N ASP A 307 -23.44 18.94 -23.45
CA ASP A 307 -23.68 17.72 -22.63
C ASP A 307 -25.17 17.30 -22.60
N LYS A 308 -26.10 18.16 -23.07
CA LYS A 308 -27.53 17.84 -23.12
C LYS A 308 -27.91 16.83 -24.20
N LYS A 309 -27.00 16.51 -25.14
CA LYS A 309 -27.23 15.58 -26.25
C LYS A 309 -26.63 14.22 -26.05
N VAL A 310 -26.12 13.91 -24.84
CA VAL A 310 -25.46 12.64 -24.53
C VAL A 310 -26.24 11.90 -23.45
N SER A 311 -26.23 10.56 -23.53
CA SER A 311 -26.94 9.70 -22.58
C SER A 311 -26.09 9.36 -21.32
N LEU A 312 -25.08 10.19 -21.00
CA LEU A 312 -24.25 10.04 -19.81
C LEU A 312 -24.99 10.46 -18.54
N SER A 313 -24.83 9.71 -17.46
CA SER A 313 -25.44 10.04 -16.17
C SER A 313 -24.97 11.41 -15.65
N THR A 314 -25.91 12.29 -15.35
CA THR A 314 -25.62 13.63 -14.81
C THR A 314 -24.92 13.60 -13.44
N LYS A 315 -25.08 12.51 -12.68
CA LYS A 315 -24.46 12.33 -11.36
C LYS A 315 -22.97 11.97 -11.42
N ASN A 316 -22.43 11.67 -12.59
CA ASN A 316 -21.08 11.17 -12.79
C ASN A 316 -20.09 12.24 -13.31
N TRP A 317 -20.47 13.50 -13.24
CA TRP A 317 -19.64 14.63 -13.60
C TRP A 317 -18.98 15.26 -12.38
N TYR A 318 -17.65 15.34 -12.39
CA TYR A 318 -16.83 15.84 -11.30
C TYR A 318 -16.01 17.03 -11.75
N ASN A 319 -15.90 18.06 -10.94
CA ASN A 319 -15.07 19.21 -11.26
C ASN A 319 -13.61 18.80 -11.40
N LEU A 320 -12.97 19.10 -12.52
CA LEU A 320 -11.61 18.70 -12.84
C LEU A 320 -10.56 19.35 -11.91
N SER A 321 -10.86 20.52 -11.36
CA SER A 321 -10.01 21.23 -10.39
C SER A 321 -10.17 20.71 -8.96
N ASP A 322 -11.31 20.06 -8.63
CA ASP A 322 -11.60 19.56 -7.28
C ASP A 322 -12.36 18.22 -7.34
N ILE A 323 -11.63 17.16 -7.67
CA ILE A 323 -12.20 15.82 -7.74
C ILE A 323 -12.24 15.23 -6.31
N ASN A 324 -13.43 15.16 -5.74
CA ASN A 324 -13.69 14.74 -4.37
C ASN A 324 -14.03 13.24 -4.22
N VAL A 325 -13.52 12.39 -5.10
CA VAL A 325 -13.65 10.92 -5.07
C VAL A 325 -12.31 10.24 -5.25
N GLY A 326 -12.19 9.00 -4.73
CA GLY A 326 -10.94 8.24 -4.83
C GLY A 326 -10.65 7.79 -6.26
N LEU A 327 -9.46 8.12 -6.76
CA LEU A 327 -9.02 7.79 -8.12
C LEU A 327 -7.94 6.71 -8.11
N PRO A 328 -7.87 5.84 -9.15
CA PRO A 328 -6.71 5.02 -9.41
C PRO A 328 -5.52 5.87 -9.88
N ARG A 329 -4.32 5.51 -9.47
CA ARG A 329 -3.10 6.27 -9.81
C ARG A 329 -2.83 6.42 -11.31
N TYR A 330 -3.32 5.51 -12.16
CA TYR A 330 -3.20 5.67 -13.61
C TYR A 330 -4.05 6.84 -14.13
N LEU A 331 -5.22 7.09 -13.53
CA LEU A 331 -6.06 8.22 -13.92
C LEU A 331 -5.43 9.55 -13.47
N ASP A 332 -4.89 9.62 -12.24
CA ASP A 332 -4.12 10.80 -11.80
C ASP A 332 -2.97 11.11 -12.78
N LYS A 333 -2.27 10.06 -13.26
CA LYS A 333 -1.21 10.22 -14.26
C LYS A 333 -1.73 10.76 -15.58
N ALA A 334 -2.86 10.25 -16.08
CA ALA A 334 -3.50 10.74 -17.29
C ALA A 334 -3.92 12.22 -17.16
N LEU A 335 -4.50 12.60 -16.00
CA LEU A 335 -4.90 13.97 -15.73
C LEU A 335 -3.70 14.93 -15.59
N THR A 336 -2.60 14.45 -15.03
CA THR A 336 -1.35 15.23 -14.97
C THR A 336 -0.82 15.52 -16.37
N ILE A 337 -0.81 14.52 -17.28
CA ILE A 337 -0.41 14.71 -18.67
C ILE A 337 -1.34 15.72 -19.37
N TYR A 338 -2.64 15.61 -19.16
CA TYR A 338 -3.61 16.54 -19.70
C TYR A 338 -3.36 17.99 -19.24
N ARG A 339 -3.24 18.22 -17.93
CA ARG A 339 -2.99 19.55 -17.35
C ARG A 339 -1.71 20.17 -17.88
N SER A 340 -0.61 19.41 -17.91
CA SER A 340 0.70 19.90 -18.39
C SER A 340 0.70 20.33 -19.86
N LYS A 341 -0.23 19.84 -20.68
CA LYS A 341 -0.39 20.25 -22.08
C LYS A 341 -1.25 21.49 -22.19
N HIS A 342 -2.38 21.56 -21.48
CA HIS A 342 -3.30 22.70 -21.55
C HIS A 342 -2.76 23.96 -20.84
N GLU A 343 -1.86 23.83 -19.87
CA GLU A 343 -1.16 24.99 -19.29
C GLU A 343 -0.19 25.63 -20.30
N LYS A 344 0.32 24.85 -21.25
CA LYS A 344 1.22 25.36 -22.32
C LYS A 344 0.48 26.02 -23.49
N ASP A 345 -0.79 25.67 -23.70
CA ASP A 345 -1.63 26.24 -24.76
C ASP A 345 -2.29 27.57 -24.33
N ASN A 346 -2.18 27.96 -23.03
CA ASN A 346 -2.71 29.20 -22.45
C ASN A 346 -1.60 30.25 -22.14
N VAL A 347 -0.35 30.03 -22.55
CA VAL A 347 0.79 30.98 -22.52
C VAL A 347 1.15 31.35 -23.97
#